data_41a401c6dcdd6d63e9d1f95411b9bac0
#
_entry.id   41a401c6dcdd6d63e9d1f95411b9bac0
#
_cell.length_a   1.000
_cell.length_b   1.000
_cell.length_c   1.000
_cell.angle_alpha   90.00
_cell.angle_beta   90.00
_cell.angle_gamma   90.00
#
_symmetry.space_group_name_H-M   'P 1'
#
loop_
_entity.id
_entity.type
_entity.pdbx_description
1 polymer ?
#
loop_
_entity_poly.entity_id
_entity_poly.type
_entity_poly.pdbx_seq_one_letter_code
_entity_poly.pdbx_strand_id
1 'polypeptide(L)' 'MSEKIRGTVKWFNESKGFGFLESGGKDYFVHFSAILGTGFKTLAEGSTVVFKPSNGQKGPQAEEVEVVA' A
#
# COMPACT_ATOMS: atom_id res chain seq x y z
N MET A 1 -8.21 13.01 12.53
CA MET A 1 -8.83 12.08 11.61
C MET A 1 -7.88 11.74 10.50
N SER A 2 -7.73 10.48 10.26
CA SER A 2 -6.85 10.06 9.17
C SER A 2 -7.65 10.01 7.88
N GLU A 3 -7.10 10.62 6.86
CA GLU A 3 -7.68 10.59 5.54
C GLU A 3 -6.89 9.64 4.67
N LYS A 4 -7.59 8.75 3.99
CA LYS A 4 -6.95 7.84 3.07
C LYS A 4 -6.97 8.44 1.68
N ILE A 5 -5.90 8.18 0.93
CA ILE A 5 -5.82 8.61 -0.46
C ILE A 5 -5.83 7.38 -1.35
N ARG A 6 -6.15 7.58 -2.61
CA ARG A 6 -6.21 6.49 -3.57
C ARG A 6 -4.88 6.36 -4.30
N GLY A 7 -4.49 5.12 -4.52
CA GLY A 7 -3.27 4.84 -5.25
C GLY A 7 -3.39 3.57 -6.05
N THR A 8 -2.32 3.23 -6.74
CA THR A 8 -2.26 2.04 -7.58
C THR A 8 -1.04 1.22 -7.17
N VAL A 9 -1.20 -0.09 -7.12
CA VAL A 9 -0.10 -0.99 -6.77
C VAL A 9 0.87 -1.05 -7.95
N LYS A 10 2.11 -0.66 -7.72
CA LYS A 10 3.15 -0.77 -8.74
C LYS A 10 3.66 -2.20 -8.83
N TRP A 11 3.96 -2.78 -7.69
CA TRP A 11 4.36 -4.16 -7.58
C TRP A 11 4.31 -4.57 -6.11
N PHE A 12 4.21 -5.87 -5.89
CA PHE A 12 4.22 -6.41 -4.54
C PHE A 12 4.85 -7.79 -4.57
N ASN A 13 5.80 -8.02 -3.67
CA ASN A 13 6.49 -9.29 -3.56
C ASN A 13 5.95 -10.07 -2.37
N GLU A 14 5.15 -11.09 -2.64
CA GLU A 14 4.52 -11.88 -1.59
C GLU A 14 5.53 -12.60 -0.72
N SER A 15 6.61 -13.07 -1.33
CA SER A 15 7.63 -13.83 -0.60
C SER A 15 8.33 -12.96 0.43
N LYS A 16 8.58 -11.71 0.09
CA LYS A 16 9.25 -10.78 1.00
C LYS A 16 8.27 -9.98 1.83
N GLY A 17 7.00 -9.90 1.40
CA GLY A 17 5.97 -9.23 2.15
C GLY A 17 5.99 -7.71 2.03
N PHE A 18 6.47 -7.17 0.92
CA PHE A 18 6.46 -5.72 0.74
C PHE A 18 6.38 -5.36 -0.73
N GLY A 19 6.06 -4.12 -0.99
CA GLY A 19 5.98 -3.61 -2.34
C GLY A 19 5.85 -2.10 -2.34
N PHE A 20 5.38 -1.56 -3.45
CA PHE A 20 5.22 -0.12 -3.60
C PHE A 20 3.89 0.22 -4.23
N LEU A 21 3.33 1.32 -3.75
CA LEU A 21 2.12 1.92 -4.32
C LEU A 21 2.51 3.25 -4.91
N GLU A 22 1.75 3.68 -5.91
CA GLU A 22 1.96 4.99 -6.50
C GLU A 22 0.70 5.83 -6.31
N SER A 23 0.88 7.08 -5.90
CA SER A 23 -0.22 8.02 -5.77
C SER A 23 0.29 9.42 -6.00
N GLY A 24 -0.33 10.12 -6.95
CA GLY A 24 0.03 11.50 -7.22
C GLY A 24 1.48 11.70 -7.65
N GLY A 25 2.08 10.72 -8.32
CA GLY A 25 3.46 10.83 -8.76
C GLY A 25 4.48 10.47 -7.70
N LYS A 26 4.03 9.99 -6.55
CA LYS A 26 4.89 9.57 -5.46
C LYS A 26 4.77 8.08 -5.24
N ASP A 27 5.89 7.45 -4.88
CA ASP A 27 5.92 6.04 -4.52
C ASP A 27 5.84 5.92 -3.00
N TYR A 28 5.02 4.97 -2.53
CA TYR A 28 4.86 4.71 -1.12
C TYR A 28 5.21 3.26 -0.84
N PHE A 29 6.09 3.05 0.12
CA PHE A 29 6.45 1.70 0.55
C PHE A 29 5.26 1.09 1.30
N VAL A 30 4.96 -0.17 1.01
CA VAL A 30 3.90 -0.89 1.71
C VAL A 30 4.43 -2.23 2.18
N HIS A 31 4.16 -2.55 3.45
CA HIS A 31 4.52 -3.84 4.04
C HIS A 31 3.24 -4.62 4.27
N PHE A 32 3.33 -5.96 4.22
CA PHE A 32 2.13 -6.78 4.34
C PHE A 32 1.37 -6.50 5.65
N SER A 33 2.06 -6.11 6.69
CA SER A 33 1.42 -5.79 7.96
C SER A 33 0.54 -4.55 7.90
N ALA A 34 0.72 -3.72 6.86
CA ALA A 34 -0.08 -2.52 6.68
C ALA A 34 -1.34 -2.78 5.86
N ILE A 35 -1.49 -3.98 5.30
CA ILE A 35 -2.66 -4.33 4.50
C ILE A 35 -3.78 -4.77 5.41
N LEU A 36 -4.92 -4.12 5.29
CA LEU A 36 -6.09 -4.47 6.09
C LEU A 36 -6.85 -5.63 5.46
N GLY A 37 -7.57 -6.37 6.29
CA GLY A 37 -8.38 -7.48 5.82
C GLY A 37 -7.91 -8.79 6.41
N THR A 38 -8.64 -9.87 6.05
CA THR A 38 -8.32 -11.21 6.50
C THR A 38 -7.87 -12.04 5.31
N GLY A 39 -7.13 -13.10 5.58
CA GLY A 39 -6.66 -13.99 4.53
C GLY A 39 -5.34 -13.52 3.95
N PHE A 40 -5.21 -13.64 2.64
CA PHE A 40 -3.95 -13.29 1.99
C PHE A 40 -3.70 -11.80 2.04
N LYS A 41 -2.56 -11.44 2.57
CA LYS A 41 -2.14 -10.05 2.60
C LYS A 41 -1.20 -9.81 1.44
N THR A 42 -1.78 -9.76 0.27
CA THR A 42 -1.04 -9.54 -0.96
C THR A 42 -1.78 -8.52 -1.81
N LEU A 43 -1.05 -7.87 -2.69
CA LEU A 43 -1.60 -6.87 -3.57
C LEU A 43 -1.30 -7.24 -5.01
N ALA A 44 -2.32 -7.22 -5.85
CA ALA A 44 -2.14 -7.50 -7.27
C ALA A 44 -1.64 -6.24 -7.97
N GLU A 45 -0.68 -6.41 -8.85
CA GLU A 45 -0.12 -5.32 -9.63
C GLU A 45 -1.24 -4.63 -10.41
N GLY A 46 -1.27 -3.31 -10.35
CA GLY A 46 -2.30 -2.54 -11.05
C GLY A 46 -3.60 -2.36 -10.29
N SER A 47 -3.73 -2.97 -9.12
CA SER A 47 -4.95 -2.82 -8.34
C SER A 47 -5.06 -1.42 -7.76
N THR A 48 -6.31 -0.96 -7.60
CA THR A 48 -6.57 0.32 -6.96
C THR A 48 -6.75 0.10 -5.47
N VAL A 49 -6.08 0.91 -4.69
CA VAL A 49 -6.13 0.81 -3.23
C VAL A 49 -6.36 2.18 -2.62
N VAL A 50 -6.81 2.19 -1.38
CA VAL A 50 -6.81 3.42 -0.58
C VAL A 50 -5.94 3.13 0.63
N PHE A 51 -5.22 4.14 1.07
CA PHE A 51 -4.27 3.96 2.16
C PHE A 51 -4.02 5.28 2.86
N LYS A 52 -3.51 5.19 4.07
CA LYS A 52 -3.13 6.37 4.84
C LYS A 52 -1.65 6.65 4.59
N PRO A 53 -1.31 7.80 4.00
CA PRO A 53 0.10 8.12 3.77
C PRO A 53 0.79 8.44 5.08
N SER A 54 2.03 8.01 5.21
CA SER A 54 2.82 8.21 6.41
C SER A 54 4.27 8.34 6.02
N ASN A 55 5.11 8.79 6.94
CA ASN A 55 6.54 8.85 6.73
C ASN A 55 7.20 7.84 7.65
N GLY A 56 7.93 6.92 7.07
CA GLY A 56 8.66 5.92 7.82
C GLY A 56 10.15 6.11 7.67
N GLN A 57 10.92 5.16 8.18
CA GLN A 57 12.38 5.24 8.10
C GLN A 57 12.87 5.18 6.67
N LYS A 58 12.10 4.55 5.80
CA LYS A 58 12.48 4.41 4.39
C LYS A 58 11.87 5.50 3.51
N GLY A 59 11.23 6.49 4.11
CA GLY A 59 10.58 7.57 3.40
C GLY A 59 9.07 7.40 3.38
N PRO A 60 8.39 7.90 2.35
CA PRO A 60 6.93 7.78 2.29
C PRO A 60 6.49 6.32 2.35
N GLN A 61 5.50 6.02 3.18
CA GLN A 61 4.99 4.66 3.28
C GLN A 61 3.48 4.67 3.45
N ALA A 62 2.86 3.55 3.10
CA ALA A 62 1.42 3.39 3.15
C ALA A 62 1.04 2.59 4.38
N GLU A 63 -0.04 3.03 5.04
CA GLU A 63 -0.59 2.33 6.19
C GLU A 63 -2.08 2.13 5.97
N GLU A 64 -2.66 1.15 6.65
CA GLU A 64 -4.09 0.86 6.56
C GLU A 64 -4.54 0.73 5.11
N VAL A 65 -3.82 -0.10 4.36
CA VAL A 65 -4.07 -0.28 2.94
C VAL A 65 -5.27 -1.18 2.70
N GLU A 66 -6.18 -0.73 1.84
CA GLU A 66 -7.35 -1.51 1.46
C GLU A 66 -7.49 -1.54 -0.04
N VAL A 67 -7.76 -2.72 -0.60
CA VAL A 67 -8.03 -2.85 -2.03
C VAL A 67 -9.48 -2.47 -2.29
N VAL A 68 -9.70 -1.56 -3.21
CA VAL A 68 -11.06 -1.07 -3.50
C VAL A 68 -11.52 -1.38 -4.92
N ALA A 69 -10.67 -1.94 -5.75
CA ALA A 69 -11.08 -2.31 -7.11
C ALA A 69 -10.19 -3.41 -7.66
#